data_c9d0aa6a082face0ee1c5a1334da185a
#
_entry.id   c9d0aa6a082face0ee1c5a1334da185a
#
_cell.length_a   1.000
_cell.length_b   1.000
_cell.length_c   1.000
_cell.angle_alpha   90.00
_cell.angle_beta   90.00
_cell.angle_gamma   90.00
#
_symmetry.space_group_name_H-M   'P 1'
#
loop_
_entity.id
_entity.type
_entity.pdbx_description
1 polymer ?
#
loop_
_entity_poly.entity_id
_entity_poly.type
_entity_poly.pdbx_seq_one_letter_code
_entity_poly.pdbx_strand_id
1 'polypeptide(L)'
;MERWIGAAAICMNERNEILMVLQGKEGEEKRWSVPSGGLEKGETLEECCIREVWEETGYNVEVVNKIYEKEGITYGIPVYVHYYFVKKIGGNMKIQDPDELIHEIDWKGIHEVEKLSLAFPEDYELIYRYINKKASV
;
A
#
# COMPACT_ATOMS: atom_id res chain seq x y z
N MET A 1 7.39 12.62 22.46
CA MET A 1 6.88 13.19 21.20
C MET A 1 6.16 12.10 20.41
N GLU A 2 4.93 12.37 20.06
CA GLU A 2 4.17 11.41 19.26
C GLU A 2 4.74 11.32 17.85
N ARG A 3 4.74 10.12 17.33
CA ARG A 3 5.05 9.86 15.92
C ARG A 3 4.16 8.73 15.43
N TRP A 4 3.87 8.74 14.16
CA TRP A 4 3.09 7.68 13.53
C TRP A 4 4.02 6.79 12.72
N ILE A 5 3.92 5.48 12.95
CA ILE A 5 4.74 4.50 12.23
C ILE A 5 3.80 3.52 11.55
N GLY A 6 4.07 3.24 10.29
CA GLY A 6 3.26 2.29 9.53
C GLY A 6 4.04 1.56 8.45
N ALA A 7 3.31 0.72 7.74
CA ALA A 7 3.87 -0.09 6.66
C ALA A 7 3.00 0.03 5.42
N ALA A 8 3.64 -0.10 4.26
CA ALA A 8 2.98 -0.09 2.96
C ALA A 8 3.50 -1.25 2.12
N ALA A 9 2.68 -1.76 1.23
CA ALA A 9 3.02 -2.94 0.43
C ALA A 9 3.05 -2.64 -1.06
N ILE A 10 4.13 -3.04 -1.72
CA ILE A 10 4.21 -3.09 -3.18
C ILE A 10 4.02 -4.56 -3.55
N CYS A 11 2.89 -4.87 -4.15
CA CYS A 11 2.53 -6.22 -4.57
C CYS A 11 2.23 -6.21 -6.07
N MET A 12 2.90 -7.07 -6.82
CA MET A 12 2.74 -7.15 -8.26
C MET A 12 2.16 -8.49 -8.67
N ASN A 13 1.38 -8.51 -9.75
CA ASN A 13 0.91 -9.74 -10.37
C ASN A 13 1.75 -10.09 -11.60
N GLU A 14 1.37 -11.17 -12.28
CA GLU A 14 2.09 -11.67 -13.46
C GLU A 14 2.02 -10.72 -14.66
N ARG A 15 1.09 -9.77 -14.64
CA ARG A 15 0.93 -8.79 -15.73
C ARG A 15 1.66 -7.48 -15.46
N ASN A 16 2.53 -7.45 -14.46
CA ASN A 16 3.22 -6.25 -14.01
C ASN A 16 2.26 -5.14 -13.58
N GLU A 17 1.17 -5.54 -12.92
CA GLU A 17 0.23 -4.59 -12.33
C GLU A 17 0.45 -4.54 -10.84
N ILE A 18 0.24 -3.36 -10.26
CA ILE A 18 0.39 -3.10 -8.83
C ILE A 18 -0.98 -3.17 -8.15
N LEU A 19 -1.02 -3.84 -7.00
CA LEU A 19 -2.21 -3.90 -6.16
C LEU A 19 -2.45 -2.53 -5.54
N MET A 20 -3.63 -1.97 -5.78
CA MET A 20 -4.00 -0.66 -5.26
C MET A 20 -5.41 -0.66 -4.70
N VAL A 21 -5.66 0.27 -3.81
CA VAL A 21 -6.96 0.46 -3.17
C VAL A 21 -7.42 1.91 -3.33
N LEU A 22 -8.72 2.09 -3.51
CA LEU A 22 -9.33 3.41 -3.55
C LEU A 22 -9.81 3.72 -2.13
N GLN A 23 -9.27 4.78 -1.53
CA GLN A 23 -9.54 5.09 -0.13
C GLN A 23 -9.99 6.53 0.08
N GLY A 24 -10.65 6.75 1.19
CA GLY A 24 -11.05 8.07 1.64
C GLY A 24 -12.22 7.97 2.61
N LYS A 25 -12.33 8.97 3.48
CA LYS A 25 -13.44 9.08 4.42
C LYS A 25 -14.70 9.55 3.69
N GLU A 26 -15.83 9.34 4.32
CA GLU A 26 -17.11 9.85 3.81
C GLU A 26 -17.02 11.37 3.62
N GLY A 27 -17.46 11.86 2.47
CA GLY A 27 -17.41 13.28 2.15
C GLY A 27 -16.09 13.76 1.57
N GLU A 28 -15.05 12.95 1.59
CA GLU A 28 -13.77 13.28 0.99
C GLU A 28 -13.67 12.72 -0.43
N GLU A 29 -12.83 13.35 -1.25
CA GLU A 29 -12.46 12.80 -2.54
C GLU A 29 -11.71 11.50 -2.33
N LYS A 30 -12.12 10.44 -3.03
CA LYS A 30 -11.45 9.14 -2.94
C LYS A 30 -10.20 9.14 -3.82
N ARG A 31 -9.12 8.56 -3.30
CA ARG A 31 -7.83 8.52 -4.00
C ARG A 31 -7.21 7.14 -3.89
N TRP A 32 -6.38 6.82 -4.86
CA TRP A 32 -5.74 5.52 -4.95
C TRP A 32 -4.40 5.50 -4.20
N SER A 33 -4.13 4.38 -3.56
CA SER A 33 -2.84 4.15 -2.90
C SER A 33 -2.52 2.67 -2.89
N VAL A 34 -1.26 2.34 -2.61
CA VAL A 34 -0.92 0.96 -2.27
C VAL A 34 -1.47 0.66 -0.88
N PRO A 35 -1.74 -0.63 -0.56
CA PRO A 35 -2.22 -0.97 0.78
C PRO A 35 -1.24 -0.52 1.85
N SER A 36 -1.75 0.11 2.91
CA SER A 36 -0.91 0.64 3.98
C SER A 36 -1.73 0.92 5.24
N GLY A 37 -1.03 1.04 6.35
CA GLY A 37 -1.66 1.41 7.59
C GLY A 37 -0.70 1.45 8.77
N GLY A 38 -1.24 1.81 9.93
CA GLY A 38 -0.46 2.03 11.13
C GLY A 38 -0.13 0.78 11.91
N LEU A 39 1.05 0.81 12.53
CA LEU A 39 1.54 -0.25 13.40
C LEU A 39 0.66 -0.35 14.65
N GLU A 40 0.24 -1.56 14.97
CA GLU A 40 -0.48 -1.83 16.20
C GLU A 40 0.47 -2.33 17.28
N LYS A 41 0.05 -2.17 18.54
CA LYS A 41 0.86 -2.58 19.68
C LYS A 41 1.19 -4.07 19.62
N GLY A 42 2.47 -4.39 19.80
CA GLY A 42 2.93 -5.78 19.82
C GLY A 42 3.23 -6.39 18.46
N GLU A 43 2.99 -5.63 17.40
CA GLU A 43 3.18 -6.10 16.03
C GLU A 43 4.53 -5.62 15.47
N THR A 44 5.18 -6.42 14.65
CA THR A 44 6.34 -5.95 13.87
C THR A 44 5.83 -5.20 12.65
N LEU A 45 6.69 -4.42 12.00
CA LEU A 45 6.31 -3.72 10.78
C LEU A 45 5.96 -4.68 9.64
N GLU A 46 6.62 -5.83 9.57
CA GLU A 46 6.29 -6.86 8.59
C GLU A 46 4.90 -7.44 8.84
N GLU A 47 4.58 -7.74 10.10
CA GLU A 47 3.24 -8.19 10.50
C GLU A 47 2.19 -7.14 10.20
N CYS A 48 2.51 -5.86 10.45
CA CYS A 48 1.65 -4.74 10.12
C CYS A 48 1.34 -4.72 8.62
N CYS A 49 2.36 -4.86 7.80
CA CYS A 49 2.22 -4.89 6.34
C CYS A 49 1.28 -6.02 5.91
N ILE A 50 1.50 -7.22 6.41
CA ILE A 50 0.68 -8.40 6.07
C ILE A 50 -0.77 -8.18 6.49
N ARG A 51 -0.98 -7.68 7.70
CA ARG A 51 -2.33 -7.44 8.23
C ARG A 51 -3.07 -6.38 7.40
N GLU A 52 -2.41 -5.27 7.07
CA GLU A 52 -3.04 -4.20 6.30
C GLU A 52 -3.43 -4.66 4.90
N VAL A 53 -2.57 -5.45 4.23
CA VAL A 53 -2.92 -6.00 2.92
C VAL A 53 -4.17 -6.88 3.04
N TRP A 54 -4.21 -7.72 4.05
CA TRP A 54 -5.36 -8.62 4.27
C TRP A 54 -6.65 -7.83 4.56
N GLU A 55 -6.58 -6.86 5.45
CA GLU A 55 -7.75 -6.05 5.81
C GLU A 55 -8.28 -5.26 4.61
N GLU A 56 -7.39 -4.69 3.83
CA GLU A 56 -7.79 -3.82 2.72
C GLU A 56 -8.11 -4.56 1.44
N THR A 57 -7.55 -5.74 1.22
CA THR A 57 -7.71 -6.44 -0.06
C THR A 57 -8.20 -7.87 0.03
N GLY A 58 -8.14 -8.50 1.20
CA GLY A 58 -8.48 -9.91 1.36
C GLY A 58 -7.38 -10.88 0.95
N TYR A 59 -6.26 -10.38 0.43
CA TYR A 59 -5.16 -11.23 0.02
C TYR A 59 -4.20 -11.54 1.17
N ASN A 60 -3.71 -12.78 1.18
CA ASN A 60 -2.62 -13.17 2.06
C ASN A 60 -1.32 -13.00 1.30
N VAL A 61 -0.36 -12.35 1.95
CA VAL A 61 0.94 -12.09 1.34
C VAL A 61 2.05 -12.50 2.29
N GLU A 62 3.24 -12.71 1.71
CA GLU A 62 4.47 -12.85 2.49
C GLU A 62 5.41 -11.70 2.13
N VAL A 63 6.17 -11.23 3.10
CA VAL A 63 7.14 -10.17 2.88
C VAL A 63 8.39 -10.76 2.24
N VAL A 64 8.82 -10.18 1.13
CA VAL A 64 10.05 -10.57 0.45
C VAL A 64 11.22 -9.77 0.99
N ASN A 65 11.11 -8.43 0.95
CA ASN A 65 12.16 -7.56 1.50
C ASN A 65 11.63 -6.13 1.70
N LYS A 66 12.30 -5.39 2.58
CA LYS A 66 12.05 -3.96 2.73
C LYS A 66 12.73 -3.22 1.59
N ILE A 67 12.04 -2.26 0.99
CA ILE A 67 12.50 -1.58 -0.22
C ILE A 67 12.67 -0.07 -0.06
N TYR A 68 12.01 0.54 0.93
CA TYR A 68 12.06 1.98 1.09
C TYR A 68 11.56 2.41 2.46
N GLU A 69 12.08 3.53 2.95
CA GLU A 69 11.56 4.19 4.15
C GLU A 69 11.23 5.63 3.79
N LYS A 70 10.03 6.05 4.10
CA LYS A 70 9.56 7.41 3.86
C LYS A 70 9.35 8.12 5.19
N GLU A 71 9.90 9.33 5.29
CA GLU A 71 9.67 10.20 6.44
C GLU A 71 8.94 11.45 6.00
N GLY A 72 8.08 11.96 6.86
CA GLY A 72 7.37 13.19 6.58
C GLY A 72 6.70 13.74 7.83
N ILE A 73 5.89 14.77 7.63
CA ILE A 73 5.10 15.36 8.71
C ILE A 73 3.67 15.48 8.20
N THR A 74 2.72 14.93 8.94
CA THR A 74 1.30 15.02 8.63
C THR A 74 0.58 15.61 9.83
N TYR A 75 -0.09 16.73 9.65
CA TYR A 75 -0.78 17.46 10.73
C TYR A 75 0.16 17.73 11.93
N GLY A 76 1.41 18.09 11.66
CA GLY A 76 2.40 18.38 12.69
C GLY A 76 3.01 17.17 13.37
N ILE A 77 2.62 15.97 12.98
CA ILE A 77 3.11 14.72 13.58
C ILE A 77 4.12 14.06 12.64
N PRO A 78 5.31 13.70 13.13
CA PRO A 78 6.27 12.95 12.32
C PRO A 78 5.68 11.59 11.92
N VAL A 79 5.79 11.23 10.64
CA VAL A 79 5.33 9.96 10.12
C VAL A 79 6.50 9.20 9.50
N TYR A 80 6.52 7.89 9.72
CA TYR A 80 7.53 6.99 9.18
C TYR A 80 6.82 5.81 8.55
N VAL A 81 7.04 5.58 7.26
CA VAL A 81 6.40 4.46 6.55
C VAL A 81 7.48 3.57 5.97
N HIS A 82 7.43 2.30 6.32
CA HIS A 82 8.32 1.27 5.77
C HIS A 82 7.59 0.57 4.63
N TYR A 83 8.18 0.59 3.45
CA TYR A 83 7.63 -0.07 2.26
C TYR A 83 8.27 -1.42 2.08
N TYR A 84 7.43 -2.43 1.87
CA TYR A 84 7.88 -3.80 1.66
C TYR A 84 7.41 -4.31 0.30
N PHE A 85 8.30 -5.02 -0.38
CA PHE A 85 7.89 -5.80 -1.53
C PHE A 85 7.30 -7.11 -0.99
N VAL A 86 6.08 -7.42 -1.41
CA VAL A 86 5.36 -8.59 -0.91
C VAL A 86 4.88 -9.45 -2.07
N LYS A 87 4.70 -10.74 -1.79
CA LYS A 87 4.21 -11.71 -2.75
C LYS A 87 2.86 -12.24 -2.29
N LYS A 88 1.86 -12.25 -3.18
CA LYS A 88 0.58 -12.84 -2.89
C LYS A 88 0.74 -14.36 -2.80
N ILE A 89 0.29 -14.95 -1.69
CA ILE A 89 0.37 -16.39 -1.47
C ILE A 89 -1.00 -17.04 -1.31
N GLY A 90 -2.07 -16.27 -1.30
CA GLY A 90 -3.41 -16.81 -1.17
C GLY A 90 -4.45 -15.75 -0.93
N GLY A 91 -5.62 -16.18 -0.50
CA GLY A 91 -6.73 -15.29 -0.23
C GLY A 91 -7.53 -14.92 -1.47
N ASN A 92 -8.60 -14.19 -1.25
CA ASN A 92 -9.48 -13.72 -2.32
C ASN A 92 -9.76 -12.23 -2.12
N MET A 93 -9.92 -11.51 -3.22
CA MET A 93 -10.23 -10.09 -3.19
C MET A 93 -11.50 -9.84 -2.37
N LYS A 94 -11.35 -9.13 -1.26
CA LYS A 94 -12.45 -8.81 -0.38
C LYS A 94 -12.02 -7.68 0.56
N ILE A 95 -12.87 -6.67 0.69
CA ILE A 95 -12.61 -5.58 1.62
C ILE A 95 -13.03 -6.04 3.02
N GLN A 96 -12.07 -6.06 3.95
CA GLN A 96 -12.32 -6.42 5.36
C GLN A 96 -11.88 -5.28 6.29
N ASP A 97 -11.80 -4.08 5.75
CA ASP A 97 -11.31 -2.90 6.44
C ASP A 97 -12.24 -2.48 7.59
N PRO A 98 -11.78 -2.59 8.84
CA PRO A 98 -12.60 -2.20 9.99
C PRO A 98 -12.85 -0.70 10.09
N ASP A 99 -12.03 0.11 9.44
CA ASP A 99 -12.16 1.58 9.46
C ASP A 99 -13.05 2.12 8.35
N GLU A 100 -13.51 1.25 7.46
CA GLU A 100 -14.42 1.59 6.35
C GLU A 100 -13.88 2.68 5.43
N LEU A 101 -12.56 2.70 5.22
CA LEU A 101 -11.90 3.67 4.36
C LEU A 101 -11.73 3.19 2.92
N ILE A 102 -11.79 1.88 2.70
CA ILE A 102 -11.52 1.26 1.41
C ILE A 102 -12.81 1.06 0.62
N HIS A 103 -12.84 1.53 -0.62
CA HIS A 103 -14.03 1.49 -1.49
C HIS A 103 -13.86 0.58 -2.69
N GLU A 104 -12.64 0.44 -3.21
CA GLU A 104 -12.34 -0.45 -4.34
C GLU A 104 -10.95 -1.03 -4.18
N ILE A 105 -10.75 -2.19 -4.81
CA ILE A 105 -9.48 -2.89 -4.89
C ILE A 105 -9.25 -3.18 -6.36
N ASP A 106 -8.06 -2.90 -6.89
CA ASP A 106 -7.77 -3.24 -8.27
C ASP A 106 -6.27 -3.40 -8.50
N TRP A 107 -5.93 -4.07 -9.59
CA TRP A 107 -4.57 -4.20 -10.08
C TRP A 107 -4.39 -3.15 -11.18
N LYS A 108 -3.39 -2.29 -11.05
CA LYS A 108 -3.17 -1.17 -11.96
C LYS A 108 -1.84 -1.29 -12.68
N GLY A 109 -1.87 -1.22 -14.01
CA GLY A 109 -0.66 -1.14 -14.82
C GLY A 109 -0.10 0.28 -14.77
N ILE A 110 1.15 0.46 -15.26
CA ILE A 110 1.83 1.76 -15.16
C ILE A 110 1.07 2.88 -15.88
N HIS A 111 0.47 2.59 -17.03
CA HIS A 111 -0.28 3.61 -17.77
C HIS A 111 -1.56 4.03 -17.07
N GLU A 112 -2.14 3.12 -16.29
CA GLU A 112 -3.29 3.44 -15.46
C GLU A 112 -2.86 4.30 -14.26
N VAL A 113 -1.76 3.90 -13.59
CA VAL A 113 -1.25 4.62 -12.41
C VAL A 113 -0.95 6.08 -12.75
N GLU A 114 -0.42 6.35 -13.95
CA GLU A 114 -0.13 7.70 -14.41
C GLU A 114 -1.35 8.61 -14.42
N LYS A 115 -2.54 8.04 -14.57
CA LYS A 115 -3.79 8.79 -14.68
C LYS A 115 -4.58 8.86 -13.40
N LEU A 116 -4.13 8.15 -12.35
CA LEU A 116 -4.87 8.09 -11.09
C LEU A 116 -4.62 9.31 -10.23
N SER A 117 -5.65 9.67 -9.44
CA SER A 117 -5.49 10.61 -8.35
C SER A 117 -4.92 9.82 -7.18
N LEU A 118 -3.66 10.02 -6.88
CA LEU A 118 -2.95 9.27 -5.83
C LEU A 118 -3.07 9.97 -4.48
N ALA A 119 -3.34 9.18 -3.44
CA ALA A 119 -3.36 9.68 -2.06
C ALA A 119 -1.98 10.21 -1.65
N PHE A 120 -0.93 9.54 -2.16
CA PHE A 120 0.46 9.91 -1.91
C PHE A 120 1.19 9.99 -3.24
N PRO A 121 1.14 11.18 -3.90
CA PRO A 121 1.73 11.33 -5.25
C PRO A 121 3.20 10.94 -5.34
N GLU A 122 3.94 11.10 -4.24
CA GLU A 122 5.35 10.72 -4.18
C GLU A 122 5.59 9.22 -4.38
N ASP A 123 4.57 8.39 -4.16
CA ASP A 123 4.69 6.94 -4.36
C ASP A 123 4.78 6.55 -5.82
N TYR A 124 4.41 7.46 -6.74
CA TYR A 124 4.44 7.17 -8.17
C TYR A 124 5.84 6.72 -8.64
N GLU A 125 6.89 7.41 -8.21
CA GLU A 125 8.25 7.05 -8.62
C GLU A 125 8.65 5.66 -8.15
N LEU A 126 8.26 5.29 -6.94
CA LEU A 126 8.56 3.96 -6.40
C LEU A 126 7.81 2.89 -7.18
N ILE A 127 6.53 3.12 -7.45
CA ILE A 127 5.69 2.21 -8.22
C ILE A 127 6.27 2.04 -9.64
N TYR A 128 6.59 3.16 -10.29
CA TYR A 128 7.16 3.17 -11.64
C TYR A 128 8.46 2.36 -11.69
N ARG A 129 9.34 2.58 -10.72
CA ARG A 129 10.63 1.89 -10.64
C ARG A 129 10.45 0.38 -10.52
N TYR A 130 9.51 -0.06 -9.71
CA TYR A 130 9.27 -1.49 -9.52
C TYR A 130 8.68 -2.16 -10.74
N ILE A 131 7.69 -1.53 -11.38
CA ILE A 131 7.09 -2.07 -12.59
C ILE A 131 8.15 -2.18 -13.70
N ASN A 132 8.95 -1.15 -13.92
CA ASN A 132 9.97 -1.15 -14.96
C ASN A 132 11.12 -2.12 -14.67
N LYS A 133 11.52 -2.24 -13.41
CA LYS A 133 12.58 -3.17 -13.03
C LYS A 133 12.19 -4.61 -13.37
N LYS A 134 10.94 -4.98 -13.14
CA LYS A 134 10.42 -6.31 -13.48
C LYS A 134 10.29 -6.49 -14.99
N ALA A 135 9.85 -5.46 -15.68
CA ALA A 135 9.65 -5.53 -17.14
C ALA A 135 10.95 -5.58 -17.93
N SER A 136 12.06 -5.11 -17.37
CA SER A 136 13.35 -5.03 -18.05
C SER A 136 14.22 -6.29 -17.91
N VAL A 137 13.72 -7.33 -17.27
CA VAL A 137 14.46 -8.59 -17.08
C VAL A 137 14.32 -9.52 -18.28
#